data_98f6a96c0b90e8c6a482c95e4e00e00d
#
_entry.id   98f6a96c0b90e8c6a482c95e4e00e00d
#
_cell.length_a   1.000
_cell.length_b   1.000
_cell.length_c   1.000
_cell.angle_alpha   90.00
_cell.angle_beta   90.00
_cell.angle_gamma   90.00
#
_symmetry.space_group_name_H-M   'P 1'
#
loop_
_entity.id
_entity.type
_entity.pdbx_description
1 polymer ?
#
loop_
_entity_poly.entity_id
_entity_poly.type
_entity_poly.pdbx_seq_one_letter_code
_entity_poly.pdbx_strand_id
1 'polypeptide(L)'
;MLKTMGRTLLAAAIAGNVGAAAGAAPMTLQDYLALSGPAPARHVAYGAAPSQFAELFQPAGDGPFPVAVIIHGGCWTKEFGGITQMRNMAGDLAGQGVAVWNVEYRRYDEEGGGYPGMYHDVATAMDRLRALAPEHKLDLSRIVLVGHSAGGHLAQWAGSRARLPRGSALFVADPLPVPTVISLGGLADLRNEAALIKSSCDRDTAQLAGVASAERPDVFADTSPAEMLPSGVRTVLIHGELDTISPPRVGHDYARRAIAAGDAAEVILLPGGSHYDEVAATSPSWRIVSAQIRKALGL
;
A
#
# COMPACT_ATOMS: atom_id res chain seq x y z
N MET A 1 24.78 53.65 63.06
CA MET A 1 25.42 52.40 62.70
C MET A 1 24.32 51.39 62.37
N LEU A 2 23.93 51.31 61.14
CA LEU A 2 22.93 50.33 60.63
C LEU A 2 23.68 49.11 60.02
N LYS A 3 23.38 47.93 60.57
CA LYS A 3 23.84 46.65 60.00
C LYS A 3 22.81 46.13 58.96
N THR A 4 23.19 46.10 57.72
CA THR A 4 22.45 45.46 56.62
C THR A 4 22.69 43.96 56.65
N MET A 5 21.60 43.19 56.89
CA MET A 5 21.59 41.74 56.73
C MET A 5 21.27 41.40 55.30
N GLY A 6 22.23 40.83 54.57
CA GLY A 6 22.04 40.24 53.23
C GLY A 6 21.30 38.90 53.34
N ARG A 7 20.19 38.74 52.59
CA ARG A 7 19.51 37.48 52.36
C ARG A 7 20.03 36.86 51.10
N THR A 8 20.74 35.75 51.24
CA THR A 8 21.12 34.89 50.09
C THR A 8 19.96 34.01 49.70
N LEU A 9 19.41 34.20 48.49
CA LEU A 9 18.43 33.34 47.90
C LEU A 9 19.15 32.17 47.23
N LEU A 10 18.92 30.95 47.72
CA LEU A 10 19.38 29.71 47.12
C LEU A 10 18.37 29.31 46.05
N ALA A 11 18.74 29.42 44.76
CA ALA A 11 17.94 28.92 43.64
C ALA A 11 18.19 27.41 43.48
N ALA A 12 17.21 26.61 43.83
CA ALA A 12 17.24 25.17 43.54
C ALA A 12 16.88 24.94 42.03
N ALA A 13 17.85 24.53 41.24
CA ALA A 13 17.64 24.10 39.88
C ALA A 13 17.01 22.70 39.92
N ILE A 14 15.74 22.59 39.55
CA ILE A 14 15.08 21.32 39.27
C ILE A 14 15.50 20.90 37.87
N ALA A 15 16.49 19.99 37.79
CA ALA A 15 16.80 19.29 36.54
C ALA A 15 15.66 18.29 36.26
N GLY A 16 14.70 18.68 35.45
CA GLY A 16 13.69 17.78 34.91
C GLY A 16 14.37 16.79 33.96
N ASN A 17 14.49 15.55 34.37
CA ASN A 17 14.81 14.44 33.45
C ASN A 17 13.65 14.32 32.46
N VAL A 18 13.80 14.88 31.27
CA VAL A 18 12.98 14.52 30.11
C VAL A 18 13.50 13.16 29.66
N GLY A 19 12.95 12.11 30.26
CA GLY A 19 13.13 10.75 29.75
C GLY A 19 12.60 10.72 28.32
N ALA A 20 13.47 10.59 27.32
CA ALA A 20 13.06 10.23 25.98
C ALA A 20 12.25 8.92 26.12
N ALA A 21 10.97 8.98 25.78
CA ALA A 21 10.18 7.76 25.66
C ALA A 21 10.91 6.88 24.66
N ALA A 22 11.42 5.72 25.11
CA ALA A 22 11.99 4.74 24.23
C ALA A 22 10.88 4.38 23.24
N GLY A 23 11.07 4.73 21.96
CA GLY A 23 10.14 4.37 20.90
C GLY A 23 9.96 2.85 20.89
N ALA A 24 8.75 2.37 20.54
CA ALA A 24 8.52 0.94 20.37
C ALA A 24 9.55 0.39 19.38
N ALA A 25 10.04 -0.83 19.61
CA ALA A 25 10.94 -1.48 18.65
C ALA A 25 10.23 -1.64 17.29
N PRO A 26 10.95 -1.48 16.18
CA PRO A 26 10.36 -1.68 14.85
C PRO A 26 9.84 -3.12 14.71
N MET A 27 8.71 -3.28 14.02
CA MET A 27 8.10 -4.59 13.78
C MET A 27 8.99 -5.48 12.95
N THR A 28 8.98 -6.76 13.27
CA THR A 28 9.67 -7.84 12.53
C THR A 28 8.71 -8.54 11.55
N LEU A 29 9.24 -9.39 10.67
CA LEU A 29 8.42 -10.29 9.83
C LEU A 29 7.49 -11.16 10.69
N GLN A 30 7.98 -11.65 11.83
CA GLN A 30 7.18 -12.51 12.71
C GLN A 30 5.98 -11.73 13.29
N ASP A 31 6.19 -10.47 13.70
CA ASP A 31 5.11 -9.60 14.18
C ASP A 31 4.08 -9.34 13.07
N TYR A 32 4.54 -9.09 11.84
CA TYR A 32 3.67 -8.94 10.67
C TYR A 32 2.84 -10.21 10.41
N LEU A 33 3.46 -11.38 10.39
CA LEU A 33 2.75 -12.65 10.15
C LEU A 33 1.73 -12.96 11.24
N ALA A 34 1.92 -12.44 12.45
CA ALA A 34 0.98 -12.56 13.57
C ALA A 34 -0.19 -11.56 13.50
N LEU A 35 -0.12 -10.57 12.60
CA LEU A 35 -1.21 -9.61 12.44
C LEU A 35 -2.50 -10.32 12.03
N SER A 36 -3.57 -9.93 12.68
CA SER A 36 -4.92 -10.39 12.40
C SER A 36 -5.90 -9.23 12.61
N GLY A 37 -7.16 -9.42 12.22
CA GLY A 37 -8.19 -8.40 12.38
C GLY A 37 -9.58 -9.02 12.42
N PRO A 38 -10.63 -8.20 12.46
CA PRO A 38 -12.00 -8.70 12.49
C PRO A 38 -12.34 -9.50 11.22
N ALA A 39 -13.40 -10.29 11.31
CA ALA A 39 -13.94 -10.95 10.13
C ALA A 39 -14.55 -9.90 9.16
N PRO A 40 -14.44 -10.12 7.84
CA PRO A 40 -15.11 -9.25 6.86
C PRO A 40 -16.63 -9.38 6.92
N ALA A 41 -17.33 -8.34 6.53
CA ALA A 41 -18.79 -8.39 6.38
C ALA A 41 -19.21 -9.33 5.22
N ARG A 42 -18.38 -9.41 4.17
CA ARG A 42 -18.59 -10.29 3.01
C ARG A 42 -17.28 -10.85 2.50
N HIS A 43 -17.35 -12.08 2.00
CA HIS A 43 -16.33 -12.72 1.17
C HIS A 43 -16.91 -12.84 -0.24
N VAL A 44 -16.27 -12.23 -1.23
CA VAL A 44 -16.80 -12.12 -2.59
C VAL A 44 -15.82 -12.72 -3.58
N ALA A 45 -16.14 -13.85 -4.18
CA ALA A 45 -15.38 -14.41 -5.29
C ALA A 45 -15.53 -13.54 -6.54
N TYR A 46 -14.43 -13.31 -7.24
CA TYR A 46 -14.42 -12.66 -8.55
C TYR A 46 -13.90 -13.60 -9.67
N GLY A 47 -13.50 -14.82 -9.32
CA GLY A 47 -13.06 -15.87 -10.22
C GLY A 47 -13.22 -17.25 -9.59
N ALA A 48 -12.76 -18.29 -10.29
CA ALA A 48 -12.94 -19.69 -9.88
C ALA A 48 -11.80 -20.24 -9.01
N ALA A 49 -10.60 -19.63 -9.06
CA ALA A 49 -9.47 -20.09 -8.26
C ALA A 49 -9.62 -19.68 -6.79
N PRO A 50 -9.04 -20.46 -5.84
CA PRO A 50 -9.16 -20.19 -4.40
C PRO A 50 -8.70 -18.79 -3.98
N SER A 51 -7.70 -18.22 -4.67
CA SER A 51 -7.17 -16.88 -4.38
C SER A 51 -7.84 -15.77 -5.23
N GLN A 52 -8.94 -16.07 -5.92
CA GLN A 52 -9.70 -15.07 -6.69
C GLN A 52 -10.91 -14.57 -5.91
N PHE A 53 -10.66 -13.88 -4.81
CA PHE A 53 -11.70 -13.28 -3.98
C PHE A 53 -11.24 -11.95 -3.36
N ALA A 54 -12.20 -11.21 -2.82
CA ALA A 54 -11.93 -10.08 -1.97
C ALA A 54 -12.86 -10.08 -0.76
N GLU A 55 -12.46 -9.37 0.27
CA GLU A 55 -13.20 -9.19 1.52
C GLU A 55 -13.73 -7.77 1.60
N LEU A 56 -15.02 -7.61 1.87
CA LEU A 56 -15.65 -6.33 2.14
C LEU A 56 -15.75 -6.10 3.65
N PHE A 57 -15.15 -5.02 4.13
CA PHE A 57 -15.37 -4.47 5.46
C PHE A 57 -16.25 -3.24 5.31
N GLN A 58 -17.45 -3.30 5.87
CA GLN A 58 -18.46 -2.25 5.71
C GLN A 58 -18.60 -1.47 7.02
N PRO A 59 -18.53 -0.13 6.98
CA PRO A 59 -18.80 0.70 8.15
C PRO A 59 -20.24 0.56 8.61
N ALA A 60 -20.49 0.89 9.88
CA ALA A 60 -21.85 1.11 10.38
C ALA A 60 -22.46 2.38 9.77
N GLY A 61 -23.80 2.41 9.65
CA GLY A 61 -24.56 3.57 9.15
C GLY A 61 -25.11 3.39 7.75
N ASP A 62 -25.61 4.49 7.19
CA ASP A 62 -26.43 4.46 5.96
C ASP A 62 -25.62 4.71 4.67
N GLY A 63 -24.36 5.12 4.78
CA GLY A 63 -23.56 5.47 3.62
C GLY A 63 -24.05 6.76 2.90
N PRO A 64 -23.61 7.06 1.68
CA PRO A 64 -22.66 6.27 0.90
C PRO A 64 -21.24 6.35 1.49
N PHE A 65 -20.53 5.20 1.52
CA PHE A 65 -19.23 5.07 2.15
C PHE A 65 -18.09 5.31 1.15
N PRO A 66 -17.08 6.13 1.46
CA PRO A 66 -15.85 6.19 0.69
C PRO A 66 -15.13 4.85 0.76
N VAL A 67 -14.31 4.52 -0.26
CA VAL A 67 -13.76 3.19 -0.43
C VAL A 67 -12.23 3.22 -0.42
N ALA A 68 -11.63 2.40 0.43
CA ALA A 68 -10.22 2.04 0.32
C ALA A 68 -10.10 0.62 -0.27
N VAL A 69 -9.45 0.49 -1.42
CA VAL A 69 -9.05 -0.82 -1.95
C VAL A 69 -7.68 -1.15 -1.40
N ILE A 70 -7.53 -2.28 -0.72
CA ILE A 70 -6.25 -2.70 -0.14
C ILE A 70 -5.71 -3.92 -0.90
N ILE A 71 -4.44 -3.87 -1.28
CA ILE A 71 -3.71 -4.98 -1.93
C ILE A 71 -2.52 -5.35 -1.04
N HIS A 72 -2.50 -6.61 -0.57
CA HIS A 72 -1.46 -7.08 0.34
C HIS A 72 -0.11 -7.31 -0.33
N GLY A 73 0.95 -7.31 0.50
CA GLY A 73 2.31 -7.68 0.12
C GLY A 73 2.57 -9.18 0.18
N GLY A 74 3.83 -9.55 0.50
CA GLY A 74 4.28 -10.93 0.64
C GLY A 74 5.13 -11.41 -0.53
N CYS A 75 5.96 -10.52 -1.10
CA CYS A 75 6.91 -10.88 -2.16
C CYS A 75 6.29 -11.65 -3.34
N TRP A 76 5.01 -11.42 -3.65
CA TRP A 76 4.21 -12.11 -4.67
C TRP A 76 4.14 -13.63 -4.50
N THR A 77 4.36 -14.16 -3.28
CA THR A 77 4.33 -15.60 -2.95
C THR A 77 3.49 -15.86 -1.72
N LYS A 78 3.07 -17.09 -1.51
CA LYS A 78 2.24 -17.50 -0.35
C LYS A 78 3.02 -17.58 0.96
N GLU A 79 4.33 -17.63 0.90
CA GLU A 79 5.21 -17.84 2.05
C GLU A 79 5.14 -16.70 3.08
N PHE A 80 4.98 -15.44 2.61
CA PHE A 80 5.12 -14.25 3.46
C PHE A 80 3.77 -13.59 3.83
N GLY A 81 2.72 -14.38 4.03
CA GLY A 81 1.42 -13.88 4.41
C GLY A 81 0.57 -13.40 3.23
N GLY A 82 -0.48 -12.64 3.50
CA GLY A 82 -1.42 -12.20 2.49
C GLY A 82 -2.56 -11.37 3.04
N ILE A 83 -3.76 -11.61 2.54
CA ILE A 83 -4.98 -10.84 2.85
C ILE A 83 -5.29 -10.78 4.36
N THR A 84 -4.99 -11.84 5.10
CA THR A 84 -5.28 -11.92 6.55
C THR A 84 -4.56 -10.84 7.34
N GLN A 85 -3.30 -10.54 7.00
CA GLN A 85 -2.51 -9.51 7.66
C GLN A 85 -3.08 -8.10 7.44
N MET A 86 -3.81 -7.88 6.34
CA MET A 86 -4.43 -6.59 6.05
C MET A 86 -5.75 -6.36 6.80
N ARG A 87 -6.37 -7.40 7.39
CA ARG A 87 -7.62 -7.28 8.12
C ARG A 87 -7.56 -6.31 9.30
N ASN A 88 -6.38 -6.15 9.93
CA ASN A 88 -6.20 -5.19 11.01
C ASN A 88 -6.42 -3.74 10.52
N MET A 89 -5.83 -3.37 9.39
CA MET A 89 -6.04 -2.06 8.75
C MET A 89 -7.48 -1.89 8.28
N ALA A 90 -8.02 -2.94 7.65
CA ALA A 90 -9.37 -2.93 7.09
C ALA A 90 -10.43 -2.72 8.17
N GLY A 91 -10.29 -3.42 9.30
CA GLY A 91 -11.20 -3.27 10.44
C GLY A 91 -11.13 -1.89 11.08
N ASP A 92 -9.93 -1.35 11.25
CA ASP A 92 -9.73 -0.02 11.82
C ASP A 92 -10.31 1.08 10.90
N LEU A 93 -10.05 1.02 9.60
CA LEU A 93 -10.63 1.94 8.62
C LEU A 93 -12.15 1.85 8.57
N ALA A 94 -12.73 0.64 8.65
CA ALA A 94 -14.17 0.45 8.72
C ALA A 94 -14.77 1.12 9.96
N GLY A 95 -14.09 1.01 11.12
CA GLY A 95 -14.43 1.74 12.34
C GLY A 95 -14.36 3.25 12.19
N GLN A 96 -13.58 3.76 11.24
CA GLN A 96 -13.44 5.18 10.91
C GLN A 96 -14.40 5.66 9.80
N GLY A 97 -15.34 4.84 9.35
CA GLY A 97 -16.33 5.20 8.34
C GLY A 97 -15.87 5.00 6.88
N VAL A 98 -14.80 4.26 6.64
CA VAL A 98 -14.28 3.93 5.30
C VAL A 98 -14.61 2.48 4.97
N ALA A 99 -15.36 2.22 3.89
CA ALA A 99 -15.53 0.87 3.39
C ALA A 99 -14.20 0.35 2.82
N VAL A 100 -13.85 -0.91 3.14
CA VAL A 100 -12.59 -1.48 2.66
C VAL A 100 -12.87 -2.69 1.79
N TRP A 101 -12.28 -2.68 0.60
CA TRP A 101 -12.20 -3.78 -0.35
C TRP A 101 -10.80 -4.37 -0.28
N ASN A 102 -10.63 -5.42 0.51
CA ASN A 102 -9.36 -6.10 0.76
C ASN A 102 -9.20 -7.22 -0.25
N VAL A 103 -8.24 -7.11 -1.16
CA VAL A 103 -8.12 -7.96 -2.35
C VAL A 103 -7.10 -9.07 -2.11
N GLU A 104 -7.51 -10.32 -2.34
CA GLU A 104 -6.63 -11.46 -2.55
C GLU A 104 -6.38 -11.64 -4.05
N TYR A 105 -5.26 -12.21 -4.44
CA TYR A 105 -4.90 -12.46 -5.84
C TYR A 105 -4.00 -13.67 -5.94
N ARG A 106 -3.99 -14.37 -7.09
CA ARG A 106 -3.07 -15.48 -7.35
C ARG A 106 -1.64 -14.98 -7.47
N ARG A 107 -0.80 -15.46 -6.59
CA ARG A 107 0.61 -15.12 -6.54
C ARG A 107 1.37 -15.90 -7.61
N TYR A 108 2.64 -15.58 -7.85
CA TYR A 108 3.42 -16.22 -8.92
C TYR A 108 3.58 -17.73 -8.71
N ASP A 109 3.54 -18.23 -7.47
CA ASP A 109 3.65 -19.63 -7.07
C ASP A 109 2.30 -20.38 -7.04
N GLU A 110 1.24 -19.78 -7.57
CA GLU A 110 -0.08 -20.41 -7.73
C GLU A 110 -0.38 -20.68 -9.21
N GLU A 111 -1.18 -21.69 -9.47
CA GLU A 111 -1.61 -22.03 -10.85
C GLU A 111 -2.31 -20.84 -11.52
N GLY A 112 -1.80 -20.44 -12.66
CA GLY A 112 -2.28 -19.27 -13.39
C GLY A 112 -1.97 -17.93 -12.75
N GLY A 113 -1.12 -17.89 -11.70
CA GLY A 113 -0.58 -16.68 -11.10
C GLY A 113 0.60 -16.09 -11.89
N GLY A 114 1.33 -15.14 -11.27
CA GLY A 114 2.39 -14.43 -11.99
C GLY A 114 1.84 -13.61 -13.17
N TYR A 115 2.67 -13.41 -14.19
CA TYR A 115 2.22 -12.73 -15.41
C TYR A 115 1.51 -13.72 -16.36
N PRO A 116 0.33 -13.39 -16.92
CA PRO A 116 -0.48 -12.17 -16.71
C PRO A 116 -1.50 -12.30 -15.58
N GLY A 117 -1.60 -13.46 -14.91
CA GLY A 117 -2.69 -13.85 -14.02
C GLY A 117 -2.89 -12.92 -12.84
N MET A 118 -1.85 -12.57 -12.07
CA MET A 118 -2.00 -11.71 -10.89
C MET A 118 -2.49 -10.28 -11.26
N TYR A 119 -2.10 -9.78 -12.44
CA TYR A 119 -2.57 -8.48 -12.93
C TYR A 119 -4.04 -8.53 -13.32
N HIS A 120 -4.46 -9.61 -14.01
CA HIS A 120 -5.88 -9.84 -14.33
C HIS A 120 -6.73 -9.97 -13.06
N ASP A 121 -6.20 -10.65 -12.05
CA ASP A 121 -6.89 -10.83 -10.78
C ASP A 121 -7.15 -9.48 -10.10
N VAL A 122 -6.11 -8.66 -9.94
CA VAL A 122 -6.24 -7.31 -9.35
C VAL A 122 -7.18 -6.43 -10.18
N ALA A 123 -7.04 -6.44 -11.51
CA ALA A 123 -7.92 -5.69 -12.40
C ALA A 123 -9.39 -6.10 -12.23
N THR A 124 -9.66 -7.41 -12.26
CA THR A 124 -11.01 -7.96 -12.11
C THR A 124 -11.61 -7.66 -10.75
N ALA A 125 -10.81 -7.82 -9.67
CA ALA A 125 -11.25 -7.50 -8.31
C ALA A 125 -11.65 -6.03 -8.16
N MET A 126 -10.88 -5.11 -8.76
CA MET A 126 -11.19 -3.69 -8.74
C MET A 126 -12.45 -3.35 -9.54
N ASP A 127 -12.56 -3.87 -10.77
CA ASP A 127 -13.67 -3.53 -11.66
C ASP A 127 -14.99 -4.16 -11.17
N ARG A 128 -14.91 -5.22 -10.35
CA ARG A 128 -16.06 -5.84 -9.66
C ARG A 128 -16.79 -4.87 -8.72
N LEU A 129 -16.09 -3.89 -8.17
CA LEU A 129 -16.69 -2.86 -7.29
C LEU A 129 -17.82 -2.08 -7.95
N ARG A 130 -17.79 -1.86 -9.28
CA ARG A 130 -18.87 -1.17 -9.99
C ARG A 130 -20.22 -1.87 -9.80
N ALA A 131 -20.23 -3.19 -9.87
CA ALA A 131 -21.44 -3.98 -9.71
C ALA A 131 -21.90 -4.07 -8.24
N LEU A 132 -20.97 -3.98 -7.30
CA LEU A 132 -21.26 -4.11 -5.86
C LEU A 132 -21.64 -2.78 -5.20
N ALA A 133 -21.18 -1.67 -5.77
CA ALA A 133 -21.30 -0.35 -5.15
C ALA A 133 -22.76 0.04 -4.80
N PRO A 134 -23.78 -0.20 -5.64
CA PRO A 134 -25.17 0.13 -5.29
C PRO A 134 -25.69 -0.67 -4.10
N GLU A 135 -25.44 -1.98 -4.08
CA GLU A 135 -25.91 -2.89 -3.01
C GLU A 135 -25.29 -2.52 -1.65
N HIS A 136 -23.99 -2.21 -1.66
CA HIS A 136 -23.24 -1.92 -0.45
C HIS A 136 -23.08 -0.43 -0.14
N LYS A 137 -23.80 0.43 -0.88
CA LYS A 137 -23.78 1.90 -0.70
C LYS A 137 -22.35 2.47 -0.74
N LEU A 138 -21.52 2.00 -1.68
CA LEU A 138 -20.16 2.45 -1.85
C LEU A 138 -20.11 3.68 -2.76
N ASP A 139 -19.36 4.69 -2.34
CA ASP A 139 -19.13 5.89 -3.13
C ASP A 139 -17.81 5.76 -3.90
N LEU A 140 -17.90 5.29 -5.14
CA LEU A 140 -16.73 5.13 -6.02
C LEU A 140 -16.15 6.46 -6.54
N SER A 141 -16.81 7.59 -6.29
CA SER A 141 -16.20 8.91 -6.55
C SER A 141 -15.17 9.29 -5.49
N ARG A 142 -15.24 8.66 -4.32
CA ARG A 142 -14.29 8.78 -3.21
C ARG A 142 -13.60 7.43 -2.99
N ILE A 143 -12.67 7.10 -3.88
CA ILE A 143 -11.92 5.84 -3.85
C ILE A 143 -10.42 6.11 -3.77
N VAL A 144 -9.70 5.32 -2.98
CA VAL A 144 -8.24 5.29 -2.90
C VAL A 144 -7.75 3.85 -3.01
N LEU A 145 -6.63 3.67 -3.69
CA LEU A 145 -5.96 2.38 -3.79
C LEU A 145 -4.74 2.38 -2.87
N VAL A 146 -4.66 1.39 -2.01
CA VAL A 146 -3.58 1.23 -1.01
C VAL A 146 -2.92 -0.11 -1.24
N GLY A 147 -1.60 -0.14 -1.39
CA GLY A 147 -0.88 -1.39 -1.56
C GLY A 147 0.39 -1.43 -0.73
N HIS A 148 0.68 -2.59 -0.14
CA HIS A 148 1.88 -2.81 0.66
C HIS A 148 2.90 -3.67 -0.08
N SER A 149 4.18 -3.26 -0.11
CA SER A 149 5.27 -4.07 -0.66
C SER A 149 4.99 -4.55 -2.10
N ALA A 150 4.92 -5.84 -2.36
CA ALA A 150 4.45 -6.45 -3.61
C ALA A 150 3.07 -5.91 -4.04
N GLY A 151 2.15 -5.71 -3.07
CA GLY A 151 0.85 -5.07 -3.32
C GLY A 151 0.96 -3.59 -3.66
N GLY A 152 2.00 -2.89 -3.21
CA GLY A 152 2.33 -1.52 -3.62
C GLY A 152 2.68 -1.42 -5.10
N HIS A 153 3.45 -2.39 -5.62
CA HIS A 153 3.67 -2.55 -7.05
C HIS A 153 2.34 -2.73 -7.80
N LEU A 154 1.50 -3.68 -7.35
CA LEU A 154 0.21 -3.98 -8.01
C LEU A 154 -0.79 -2.81 -7.90
N ALA A 155 -0.79 -2.08 -6.79
CA ALA A 155 -1.61 -0.87 -6.62
C ALA A 155 -1.21 0.24 -7.59
N GLN A 156 0.10 0.54 -7.69
CA GLN A 156 0.58 1.55 -8.64
C GLN A 156 0.34 1.11 -10.09
N TRP A 157 0.50 -0.17 -10.41
CA TRP A 157 0.13 -0.72 -11.70
C TRP A 157 -1.37 -0.57 -11.98
N ALA A 158 -2.22 -0.93 -11.03
CA ALA A 158 -3.67 -0.85 -11.21
C ALA A 158 -4.17 0.60 -11.37
N GLY A 159 -3.55 1.56 -10.68
CA GLY A 159 -3.80 2.99 -10.89
C GLY A 159 -3.40 3.46 -12.30
N SER A 160 -2.36 2.84 -12.87
CA SER A 160 -1.83 3.20 -14.20
C SER A 160 -2.53 2.50 -15.38
N ARG A 161 -3.53 1.65 -15.15
CA ARG A 161 -4.17 0.79 -16.18
C ARG A 161 -4.74 1.56 -17.38
N ALA A 162 -5.15 2.82 -17.20
CA ALA A 162 -5.60 3.66 -18.30
C ALA A 162 -4.50 3.96 -19.34
N ARG A 163 -3.22 3.73 -19.00
CA ARG A 163 -2.06 3.92 -19.87
C ARG A 163 -1.63 2.67 -20.63
N LEU A 164 -2.24 1.52 -20.32
CA LEU A 164 -1.91 0.27 -20.99
C LEU A 164 -2.16 0.37 -22.50
N PRO A 165 -1.20 -0.04 -23.34
CA PRO A 165 -1.38 -0.07 -24.77
C PRO A 165 -2.46 -1.09 -25.16
N ARG A 166 -3.26 -0.78 -26.19
CA ARG A 166 -4.35 -1.65 -26.65
C ARG A 166 -3.89 -3.07 -27.04
N GLY A 167 -2.62 -3.23 -27.42
CA GLY A 167 -2.03 -4.53 -27.75
C GLY A 167 -1.52 -5.32 -26.55
N SER A 168 -1.53 -4.76 -25.34
CA SER A 168 -1.15 -5.50 -24.15
C SER A 168 -2.22 -6.54 -23.79
N ALA A 169 -1.79 -7.73 -23.37
CA ALA A 169 -2.69 -8.74 -22.80
C ALA A 169 -3.40 -8.26 -21.54
N LEU A 170 -2.88 -7.22 -20.90
CA LEU A 170 -3.42 -6.62 -19.66
C LEU A 170 -4.39 -5.47 -19.94
N PHE A 171 -4.61 -5.12 -21.22
CA PHE A 171 -5.47 -3.98 -21.57
C PHE A 171 -6.95 -4.24 -21.24
N VAL A 172 -7.57 -3.25 -20.62
CA VAL A 172 -9.02 -3.17 -20.39
C VAL A 172 -9.51 -1.81 -20.90
N ALA A 173 -10.60 -1.81 -21.68
CA ALA A 173 -11.09 -0.60 -22.34
C ALA A 173 -11.60 0.48 -21.37
N ASP A 174 -12.18 0.08 -20.25
CA ASP A 174 -12.77 0.96 -19.23
C ASP A 174 -12.40 0.51 -17.82
N PRO A 175 -11.13 0.71 -17.39
CA PRO A 175 -10.72 0.37 -16.03
C PRO A 175 -11.40 1.29 -15.01
N LEU A 176 -11.73 0.77 -13.81
CA LEU A 176 -12.23 1.60 -12.72
C LEU A 176 -11.21 2.71 -12.41
N PRO A 177 -11.56 3.99 -12.55
CA PRO A 177 -10.63 5.08 -12.30
C PRO A 177 -10.34 5.22 -10.81
N VAL A 178 -9.10 5.50 -10.48
CA VAL A 178 -8.64 5.77 -9.10
C VAL A 178 -7.84 7.07 -9.11
N PRO A 179 -8.25 8.11 -8.36
CA PRO A 179 -7.57 9.40 -8.39
C PRO A 179 -6.24 9.40 -7.61
N THR A 180 -6.11 8.52 -6.61
CA THR A 180 -4.93 8.48 -5.73
C THR A 180 -4.54 7.05 -5.40
N VAL A 181 -3.23 6.77 -5.48
CA VAL A 181 -2.60 5.54 -5.00
C VAL A 181 -1.72 5.87 -3.79
N ILE A 182 -1.84 5.09 -2.73
CA ILE A 182 -0.94 5.10 -1.57
C ILE A 182 -0.13 3.81 -1.59
N SER A 183 1.16 3.95 -1.76
CA SER A 183 2.12 2.84 -1.82
C SER A 183 2.89 2.78 -0.52
N LEU A 184 2.69 1.70 0.24
CA LEU A 184 3.36 1.43 1.50
C LEU A 184 4.55 0.50 1.22
N GLY A 185 5.77 1.00 1.27
CA GLY A 185 6.98 0.24 0.94
C GLY A 185 6.93 -0.48 -0.42
N GLY A 186 6.26 0.10 -1.41
CA GLY A 186 6.02 -0.55 -2.70
C GLY A 186 7.25 -0.63 -3.60
N LEU A 187 7.30 -1.66 -4.45
CA LEU A 187 8.39 -1.98 -5.37
C LEU A 187 7.96 -1.72 -6.83
N ALA A 188 7.70 -0.47 -7.19
CA ALA A 188 7.04 -0.10 -8.45
C ALA A 188 7.96 0.00 -9.68
N ASP A 189 9.28 -0.18 -9.53
CA ASP A 189 10.24 -0.17 -10.62
C ASP A 189 10.89 -1.54 -10.79
N LEU A 190 10.19 -2.45 -11.46
CA LEU A 190 10.68 -3.82 -11.66
C LEU A 190 11.98 -3.88 -12.47
N ARG A 191 12.24 -2.87 -13.30
CA ARG A 191 13.44 -2.81 -14.13
C ARG A 191 14.67 -2.41 -13.32
N ASN A 192 14.59 -1.27 -12.63
CA ASN A 192 15.75 -0.70 -11.96
C ASN A 192 15.97 -1.29 -10.57
N GLU A 193 14.92 -1.81 -9.92
CA GLU A 193 15.00 -2.45 -8.60
C GLU A 193 15.13 -3.98 -8.67
N ALA A 194 15.46 -4.57 -9.83
CA ALA A 194 15.57 -6.01 -10.01
C ALA A 194 16.55 -6.67 -9.02
N ALA A 195 17.69 -6.03 -8.75
CA ALA A 195 18.69 -6.52 -7.80
C ALA A 195 18.17 -6.48 -6.35
N LEU A 196 17.44 -5.42 -5.97
CA LEU A 196 16.80 -5.30 -4.67
C LEU A 196 15.69 -6.34 -4.51
N ILE A 197 14.82 -6.50 -5.51
CA ILE A 197 13.75 -7.51 -5.52
C ILE A 197 14.34 -8.91 -5.37
N LYS A 198 15.44 -9.20 -6.06
CA LYS A 198 16.13 -10.48 -5.94
C LYS A 198 16.70 -10.69 -4.53
N SER A 199 17.34 -9.68 -3.95
CA SER A 199 17.95 -9.80 -2.61
C SER A 199 16.92 -9.84 -1.47
N SER A 200 15.82 -9.08 -1.58
CA SER A 200 14.83 -8.94 -0.50
C SER A 200 13.73 -9.98 -0.57
N CYS A 201 13.36 -10.44 -1.77
CA CYS A 201 12.24 -11.34 -2.02
C CYS A 201 12.63 -12.68 -2.67
N ASP A 202 13.89 -12.85 -3.06
CA ASP A 202 14.36 -13.98 -3.88
C ASP A 202 13.53 -14.18 -5.15
N ARG A 203 13.16 -13.09 -5.83
CA ARG A 203 12.37 -13.11 -7.07
C ARG A 203 13.14 -12.52 -8.23
N ASP A 204 13.08 -13.18 -9.36
CA ASP A 204 13.50 -12.60 -10.62
C ASP A 204 12.34 -11.83 -11.24
N THR A 205 12.60 -10.62 -11.72
CA THR A 205 11.54 -9.77 -12.28
C THR A 205 10.86 -10.37 -13.51
N ALA A 206 11.51 -11.31 -14.22
CA ALA A 206 10.89 -12.09 -15.29
C ALA A 206 9.71 -12.96 -14.79
N GLN A 207 9.73 -13.43 -13.54
CA GLN A 207 8.61 -14.16 -12.94
C GLN A 207 7.38 -13.27 -12.75
N LEU A 208 7.61 -11.97 -12.60
CA LEU A 208 6.58 -10.95 -12.35
C LEU A 208 6.11 -10.29 -13.65
N ALA A 209 7.03 -10.04 -14.58
CA ALA A 209 6.78 -9.31 -15.82
C ALA A 209 6.55 -10.21 -17.03
N GLY A 210 6.82 -11.52 -16.91
CA GLY A 210 6.77 -12.48 -18.01
C GLY A 210 8.00 -12.41 -18.91
N VAL A 211 7.98 -13.20 -19.99
CA VAL A 211 9.11 -13.36 -20.92
C VAL A 211 8.90 -12.49 -22.15
N ALA A 212 9.97 -11.88 -22.65
CA ALA A 212 9.94 -11.07 -23.87
C ALA A 212 9.64 -11.93 -25.11
N SER A 213 8.87 -11.37 -26.04
CA SER A 213 8.58 -11.95 -27.35
C SER A 213 8.72 -10.89 -28.45
N ALA A 214 8.53 -11.29 -29.71
CA ALA A 214 8.55 -10.35 -30.83
C ALA A 214 7.43 -9.30 -30.71
N GLU A 215 6.26 -9.71 -30.21
CA GLU A 215 5.08 -8.84 -30.00
C GLU A 215 5.18 -8.01 -28.71
N ARG A 216 5.98 -8.47 -27.75
CA ARG A 216 6.18 -7.83 -26.44
C ARG A 216 7.67 -7.81 -26.08
N PRO A 217 8.49 -7.02 -26.80
CA PRO A 217 9.95 -6.99 -26.61
C PRO A 217 10.36 -6.35 -25.26
N ASP A 218 9.57 -5.42 -24.76
CA ASP A 218 9.75 -4.80 -23.46
C ASP A 218 8.65 -5.24 -22.49
N VAL A 219 8.97 -6.21 -21.64
CA VAL A 219 8.04 -6.78 -20.66
C VAL A 219 7.69 -5.81 -19.52
N PHE A 220 8.50 -4.79 -19.30
CA PHE A 220 8.28 -3.82 -18.24
C PHE A 220 7.34 -2.69 -18.65
N ALA A 221 7.15 -2.46 -19.94
CA ALA A 221 6.32 -1.38 -20.49
C ALA A 221 4.84 -1.45 -20.03
N ASP A 222 4.35 -2.64 -19.69
CA ASP A 222 2.97 -2.87 -19.24
C ASP A 222 2.86 -3.55 -17.86
N THR A 223 3.98 -3.76 -17.15
CA THR A 223 4.00 -4.41 -15.83
C THR A 223 4.73 -3.60 -14.76
N SER A 224 5.64 -2.71 -15.13
CA SER A 224 6.38 -1.85 -14.20
C SER A 224 5.77 -0.45 -14.15
N PRO A 225 5.11 -0.03 -13.05
CA PRO A 225 4.51 1.30 -12.94
C PRO A 225 5.45 2.44 -13.29
N ALA A 226 6.74 2.31 -12.97
CA ALA A 226 7.74 3.31 -13.31
C ALA A 226 7.98 3.47 -14.83
N GLU A 227 7.68 2.44 -15.62
CA GLU A 227 7.74 2.49 -17.09
C GLU A 227 6.41 2.97 -17.71
N MET A 228 5.33 3.05 -16.91
CA MET A 228 4.00 3.50 -17.35
C MET A 228 3.74 4.99 -17.05
N LEU A 229 4.76 5.73 -16.61
CA LEU A 229 4.66 7.16 -16.34
C LEU A 229 4.61 8.00 -17.65
N PRO A 230 3.83 9.10 -17.70
CA PRO A 230 2.95 9.59 -16.65
C PRO A 230 1.71 8.69 -16.49
N SER A 231 1.40 8.33 -15.26
CA SER A 231 0.21 7.52 -14.93
C SER A 231 -1.09 8.33 -14.99
N GLY A 232 -1.00 9.60 -14.73
CA GLY A 232 -2.14 10.51 -14.55
C GLY A 232 -2.79 10.39 -13.17
N VAL A 233 -2.15 9.68 -12.22
CA VAL A 233 -2.66 9.40 -10.87
C VAL A 233 -1.75 10.04 -9.83
N ARG A 234 -2.32 10.65 -8.80
CA ARG A 234 -1.55 11.10 -7.64
C ARG A 234 -1.01 9.90 -6.88
N THR A 235 0.29 9.88 -6.57
CA THR A 235 0.92 8.81 -5.81
C THR A 235 1.50 9.33 -4.50
N VAL A 236 1.12 8.72 -3.37
CA VAL A 236 1.72 8.95 -2.06
C VAL A 236 2.54 7.71 -1.70
N LEU A 237 3.85 7.88 -1.56
CA LEU A 237 4.78 6.81 -1.23
C LEU A 237 5.14 6.93 0.25
N ILE A 238 4.81 5.91 1.02
CA ILE A 238 5.07 5.88 2.46
C ILE A 238 6.06 4.77 2.74
N HIS A 239 7.15 5.09 3.43
CA HIS A 239 8.20 4.14 3.77
C HIS A 239 8.60 4.26 5.23
N GLY A 240 8.83 3.14 5.90
CA GLY A 240 9.50 3.12 7.18
C GLY A 240 10.94 3.64 7.05
N GLU A 241 11.38 4.50 7.96
CA GLU A 241 12.76 5.00 7.97
C GLU A 241 13.81 3.87 8.05
N LEU A 242 13.43 2.77 8.72
CA LEU A 242 14.27 1.59 8.95
C LEU A 242 13.91 0.43 8.00
N ASP A 243 13.13 0.68 6.95
CA ASP A 243 12.78 -0.33 5.94
C ASP A 243 14.03 -0.75 5.15
N THR A 244 14.41 -2.01 5.27
CA THR A 244 15.53 -2.62 4.54
C THR A 244 15.09 -3.46 3.34
N ILE A 245 13.78 -3.74 3.20
CA ILE A 245 13.18 -4.54 2.12
C ILE A 245 12.88 -3.65 0.93
N SER A 246 12.20 -2.53 1.18
CA SER A 246 11.95 -1.46 0.22
C SER A 246 12.40 -0.13 0.83
N PRO A 247 13.71 0.15 0.88
CA PRO A 247 14.22 1.32 1.57
C PRO A 247 13.69 2.62 0.98
N PRO A 248 13.63 3.72 1.76
CA PRO A 248 13.05 5.01 1.36
C PRO A 248 13.55 5.54 0.01
N ARG A 249 14.78 5.20 -0.41
CA ARG A 249 15.32 5.60 -1.71
C ARG A 249 14.43 5.14 -2.87
N VAL A 250 13.78 3.96 -2.75
CA VAL A 250 12.89 3.40 -3.78
C VAL A 250 11.70 4.35 -4.02
N GLY A 251 11.08 4.83 -2.94
CA GLY A 251 10.02 5.83 -3.03
C GLY A 251 10.50 7.16 -3.60
N HIS A 252 11.67 7.64 -3.17
CA HIS A 252 12.25 8.88 -3.70
C HIS A 252 12.58 8.77 -5.19
N ASP A 253 13.11 7.64 -5.64
CA ASP A 253 13.47 7.42 -7.04
C ASP A 253 12.21 7.37 -7.93
N TYR A 254 11.16 6.67 -7.50
CA TYR A 254 9.88 6.69 -8.20
C TYR A 254 9.26 8.08 -8.23
N ALA A 255 9.18 8.78 -7.08
CA ALA A 255 8.60 10.13 -7.01
C ALA A 255 9.32 11.10 -7.94
N ARG A 256 10.65 11.07 -7.99
CA ARG A 256 11.45 11.90 -8.89
C ARG A 256 11.08 11.64 -10.36
N ARG A 257 10.93 10.36 -10.77
CA ARG A 257 10.52 9.98 -12.13
C ARG A 257 9.10 10.42 -12.43
N ALA A 258 8.16 10.21 -11.50
CA ALA A 258 6.76 10.60 -11.64
C ALA A 258 6.60 12.11 -11.82
N ILE A 259 7.25 12.91 -10.97
CA ILE A 259 7.25 14.38 -11.06
C ILE A 259 7.87 14.84 -12.37
N ALA A 260 8.99 14.27 -12.80
CA ALA A 260 9.62 14.60 -14.07
C ALA A 260 8.73 14.27 -15.30
N ALA A 261 7.86 13.26 -15.17
CA ALA A 261 6.87 12.89 -16.18
C ALA A 261 5.57 13.73 -16.12
N GLY A 262 5.40 14.58 -15.10
CA GLY A 262 4.24 15.46 -14.93
C GLY A 262 3.16 14.95 -13.97
N ASP A 263 3.40 13.84 -13.28
CA ASP A 263 2.50 13.32 -12.25
C ASP A 263 2.75 13.98 -10.89
N ALA A 264 1.70 14.01 -10.05
CA ALA A 264 1.83 14.42 -8.65
C ALA A 264 2.32 13.24 -7.80
N ALA A 265 3.47 13.38 -7.14
CA ALA A 265 4.00 12.38 -6.22
C ALA A 265 4.59 13.03 -4.97
N GLU A 266 4.43 12.38 -3.81
CA GLU A 266 5.06 12.78 -2.57
C GLU A 266 5.57 11.56 -1.79
N VAL A 267 6.64 11.75 -1.01
CA VAL A 267 7.22 10.71 -0.15
C VAL A 267 7.03 11.12 1.30
N ILE A 268 6.55 10.18 2.10
CA ILE A 268 6.36 10.33 3.55
C ILE A 268 7.16 9.24 4.25
N LEU A 269 8.01 9.64 5.21
CA LEU A 269 8.75 8.70 6.03
C LEU A 269 8.02 8.47 7.35
N LEU A 270 8.03 7.22 7.80
CA LEU A 270 7.51 6.81 9.11
C LEU A 270 8.68 6.74 10.08
N PRO A 271 8.80 7.70 11.03
CA PRO A 271 9.94 7.77 11.94
C PRO A 271 10.12 6.47 12.75
N GLY A 272 11.30 5.87 12.69
CA GLY A 272 11.63 4.64 13.38
C GLY A 272 10.85 3.39 12.93
N GLY A 273 10.02 3.50 11.90
CA GLY A 273 9.22 2.38 11.38
C GLY A 273 10.04 1.45 10.48
N SER A 274 9.74 0.16 10.52
CA SER A 274 10.20 -0.87 9.58
C SER A 274 9.21 -1.01 8.43
N HIS A 275 9.52 -1.92 7.49
CA HIS A 275 8.61 -2.34 6.41
C HIS A 275 7.23 -2.81 6.90
N TYR A 276 7.16 -3.37 8.10
CA TYR A 276 5.95 -3.98 8.66
C TYR A 276 5.12 -3.01 9.49
N ASP A 277 5.73 -1.95 10.04
CA ASP A 277 5.02 -0.88 10.74
C ASP A 277 4.05 -0.11 9.84
N GLU A 278 4.27 -0.17 8.54
CA GLU A 278 3.46 0.51 7.53
C GLU A 278 2.02 0.00 7.46
N VAL A 279 1.77 -1.25 7.90
CA VAL A 279 0.48 -1.93 7.80
C VAL A 279 -0.13 -2.34 9.14
N ALA A 280 0.50 -1.99 10.24
CA ALA A 280 0.02 -2.39 11.56
C ALA A 280 -0.81 -1.28 12.20
N ALA A 281 -2.11 -1.49 12.35
CA ALA A 281 -3.01 -0.55 13.03
C ALA A 281 -2.64 -0.33 14.52
N THR A 282 -1.82 -1.19 15.08
CA THR A 282 -1.28 -1.07 16.44
C THR A 282 0.05 -0.31 16.50
N SER A 283 0.70 -0.07 15.36
CA SER A 283 1.96 0.68 15.29
C SER A 283 1.70 2.19 15.48
N PRO A 284 2.64 2.92 16.10
CA PRO A 284 2.62 4.38 16.11
C PRO A 284 2.53 5.02 14.71
N SER A 285 3.05 4.34 13.70
CA SER A 285 3.04 4.74 12.29
C SER A 285 1.63 4.80 11.70
N TRP A 286 0.70 4.01 12.20
CA TRP A 286 -0.67 3.90 11.66
C TRP A 286 -1.40 5.24 11.63
N ARG A 287 -1.19 6.09 12.60
CA ARG A 287 -1.80 7.43 12.61
C ARG A 287 -1.45 8.24 11.36
N ILE A 288 -0.20 8.10 10.88
CA ILE A 288 0.25 8.79 9.66
C ILE A 288 -0.40 8.13 8.44
N VAL A 289 -0.35 6.80 8.35
CA VAL A 289 -0.90 6.03 7.23
C VAL A 289 -2.41 6.25 7.09
N SER A 290 -3.17 6.05 8.17
CA SER A 290 -4.63 6.23 8.15
C SER A 290 -5.05 7.67 7.84
N ALA A 291 -4.30 8.67 8.32
CA ALA A 291 -4.56 10.07 7.98
C ALA A 291 -4.36 10.34 6.46
N GLN A 292 -3.37 9.73 5.81
CA GLN A 292 -3.19 9.88 4.36
C GLN A 292 -4.30 9.20 3.57
N ILE A 293 -4.76 8.02 4.01
CA ILE A 293 -5.90 7.33 3.40
C ILE A 293 -7.16 8.20 3.51
N ARG A 294 -7.47 8.71 4.69
CA ARG A 294 -8.61 9.59 4.93
C ARG A 294 -8.53 10.87 4.10
N LYS A 295 -7.37 11.53 4.08
CA LYS A 295 -7.11 12.73 3.26
C LYS A 295 -7.37 12.46 1.78
N ALA A 296 -6.95 11.31 1.25
CA ALA A 296 -7.19 10.93 -0.14
C ALA A 296 -8.68 10.72 -0.44
N LEU A 297 -9.48 10.37 0.58
CA LEU A 297 -10.93 10.19 0.50
C LEU A 297 -11.75 11.46 0.82
N GLY A 298 -11.08 12.58 1.14
CA GLY A 298 -11.73 13.83 1.50
C GLY A 298 -12.36 13.85 2.90
N LEU A 299 -11.75 13.11 3.85
CA LEU A 299 -12.22 12.96 5.24
C LEU A 299 -11.30 13.68 6.23
#